data_af5b2f5347032907c588247bf981add3
#
_entry.id   af5b2f5347032907c588247bf981add3
#
_cell.length_a   1.000
_cell.length_b   1.000
_cell.length_c   1.000
_cell.angle_alpha   90.00
_cell.angle_beta   90.00
_cell.angle_gamma   90.00
#
_symmetry.space_group_name_H-M   'P 1'
#
loop_
_entity.id
_entity.type
_entity.pdbx_description
1 polymer ?
#
loop_
_entity_poly.entity_id
_entity_poly.type
_entity_poly.pdbx_seq_one_letter_code
_entity_poly.pdbx_strand_id
1 'polypeptide(L)'
;MSDTGALQSQPVRPASGKPVFANILCAVDGTRKSFAAVEQAGILAGPEGHLTLLAVTAVTGSGAYRTAAISPARVEQVLERATQIAERLEVPSDAVVDPGAPAARVILERAREHDLLALGAPAASWLGSKLADGVTAAALKELAVPMLACRRLPPGEHSFAERILLASDCLEGSDELVGLTRRLAAAHGSSVILLHATDVESSTRPPRISEQVDALGDALKDAADVRIELDSPAEAIVQAADETDASLIVMGSRRHKGLRAIGSVSRRVVREAHCSVLLVAPAET
;
A
#
# COMPACT_ATOMS: atom_id res chain seq x y z
N MET A 1 -18.42 -32.11 -27.23
CA MET A 1 -17.60 -30.99 -27.61
C MET A 1 -18.22 -29.79 -26.91
N SER A 2 -17.75 -29.49 -25.72
CA SER A 2 -18.23 -28.35 -24.89
C SER A 2 -17.04 -27.44 -24.68
N ASP A 3 -17.11 -26.30 -25.36
CA ASP A 3 -16.11 -25.25 -25.30
C ASP A 3 -16.29 -24.48 -23.98
N THR A 4 -15.39 -24.70 -23.04
CA THR A 4 -15.35 -23.99 -21.78
C THR A 4 -14.45 -22.78 -21.98
N GLY A 5 -15.02 -21.70 -22.51
CA GLY A 5 -14.37 -20.40 -22.63
C GLY A 5 -14.03 -19.88 -21.25
N ALA A 6 -12.75 -19.93 -20.89
CA ALA A 6 -12.21 -19.23 -19.74
C ALA A 6 -12.40 -17.71 -19.97
N LEU A 7 -13.29 -17.12 -19.20
CA LEU A 7 -13.41 -15.66 -19.10
C LEU A 7 -12.10 -15.12 -18.49
N GLN A 8 -11.21 -14.68 -19.37
CA GLN A 8 -10.07 -13.86 -18.96
C GLN A 8 -10.62 -12.49 -18.55
N SER A 9 -10.65 -12.22 -17.25
CA SER A 9 -10.92 -10.90 -16.73
C SER A 9 -9.88 -9.93 -17.30
N GLN A 10 -10.31 -9.04 -18.18
CA GLN A 10 -9.44 -7.99 -18.70
C GLN A 10 -9.02 -7.09 -17.54
N PRO A 11 -7.74 -6.68 -17.46
CA PRO A 11 -7.31 -5.71 -16.47
C PRO A 11 -8.11 -4.42 -16.66
N VAL A 12 -8.64 -3.89 -15.56
CA VAL A 12 -9.33 -2.60 -15.53
C VAL A 12 -8.32 -1.54 -15.99
N ARG A 13 -8.53 -0.98 -17.19
CA ARG A 13 -7.71 0.13 -17.68
C ARG A 13 -8.02 1.37 -16.85
N PRO A 14 -7.01 2.04 -16.26
CA PRO A 14 -7.23 3.32 -15.59
C PRO A 14 -7.83 4.32 -16.60
N ALA A 15 -8.79 5.13 -16.11
CA ALA A 15 -9.33 6.21 -16.92
C ALA A 15 -8.20 7.17 -17.32
N SER A 16 -8.21 7.67 -18.55
CA SER A 16 -7.23 8.63 -19.06
C SER A 16 -7.25 9.92 -18.21
N GLY A 17 -6.31 10.06 -17.33
CA GLY A 17 -6.14 11.21 -16.46
C GLY A 17 -4.78 11.18 -15.78
N LYS A 18 -4.32 12.33 -15.26
CA LYS A 18 -3.05 12.41 -14.55
C LYS A 18 -3.02 11.36 -13.42
N PRO A 19 -1.97 10.52 -13.33
CA PRO A 19 -1.87 9.49 -12.31
C PRO A 19 -1.90 10.09 -10.90
N VAL A 20 -2.48 9.37 -9.95
CA VAL A 20 -2.52 9.79 -8.54
C VAL A 20 -1.12 9.75 -7.94
N PHE A 21 -0.31 8.78 -8.37
CA PHE A 21 1.11 8.66 -8.08
C PHE A 21 1.86 8.54 -9.40
N ALA A 22 2.64 9.56 -9.73
CA ALA A 22 3.36 9.64 -11.01
C ALA A 22 4.69 8.87 -10.98
N ASN A 23 5.40 8.89 -9.85
CA ASN A 23 6.72 8.26 -9.70
C ASN A 23 6.70 7.33 -8.49
N ILE A 24 6.75 6.02 -8.74
CA ILE A 24 6.65 5.01 -7.69
C ILE A 24 7.96 4.23 -7.57
N LEU A 25 8.51 4.17 -6.36
CA LEU A 25 9.63 3.28 -6.04
C LEU A 25 9.13 1.90 -5.65
N CYS A 26 9.50 0.87 -6.39
CA CYS A 26 9.21 -0.52 -6.08
C CYS A 26 10.50 -1.21 -5.62
N ALA A 27 10.59 -1.58 -4.34
CA ALA A 27 11.71 -2.39 -3.88
C ALA A 27 11.45 -3.88 -4.15
N VAL A 28 12.32 -4.48 -4.95
CA VAL A 28 12.20 -5.87 -5.41
C VAL A 28 13.29 -6.75 -4.84
N ASP A 29 12.91 -7.88 -4.25
CA ASP A 29 13.81 -8.89 -3.65
C ASP A 29 13.67 -10.28 -4.30
N GLY A 30 12.83 -10.40 -5.33
CA GLY A 30 12.55 -11.63 -6.04
C GLY A 30 11.53 -12.54 -5.34
N THR A 31 10.90 -12.08 -4.27
CA THR A 31 9.76 -12.78 -3.65
C THR A 31 8.47 -12.54 -4.43
N ARG A 32 7.51 -13.46 -4.28
CA ARG A 32 6.17 -13.28 -4.88
C ARG A 32 5.50 -11.98 -4.41
N LYS A 33 5.80 -11.51 -3.20
CA LYS A 33 5.22 -10.30 -2.63
C LYS A 33 5.81 -9.04 -3.25
N SER A 34 7.12 -9.02 -3.52
CA SER A 34 7.73 -7.88 -4.20
C SER A 34 7.28 -7.77 -5.65
N PHE A 35 7.00 -8.89 -6.33
CA PHE A 35 6.39 -8.86 -7.66
C PHE A 35 4.93 -8.39 -7.62
N ALA A 36 4.16 -8.77 -6.61
CA ALA A 36 2.82 -8.21 -6.40
C ALA A 36 2.88 -6.69 -6.13
N ALA A 37 3.94 -6.20 -5.48
CA ALA A 37 4.15 -4.77 -5.31
C ALA A 37 4.37 -4.05 -6.64
N VAL A 38 5.15 -4.62 -7.56
CA VAL A 38 5.33 -4.07 -8.90
C VAL A 38 4.02 -4.04 -9.68
N GLU A 39 3.25 -5.13 -9.61
CA GLU A 39 1.94 -5.22 -10.29
C GLU A 39 0.96 -4.16 -9.78
N GLN A 40 0.80 -4.04 -8.46
CA GLN A 40 -0.14 -3.08 -7.86
C GLN A 40 0.33 -1.63 -8.04
N ALA A 41 1.63 -1.38 -7.92
CA ALA A 41 2.22 -0.07 -8.21
C ALA A 41 1.99 0.34 -9.67
N GLY A 42 2.17 -0.60 -10.60
CA GLY A 42 1.90 -0.37 -12.02
C GLY A 42 0.44 -0.02 -12.29
N ILE A 43 -0.50 -0.70 -11.62
CA ILE A 43 -1.92 -0.35 -11.72
C ILE A 43 -2.18 1.09 -11.22
N LEU A 44 -1.55 1.50 -10.09
CA LEU A 44 -1.71 2.86 -9.54
C LEU A 44 -1.05 3.93 -10.40
N ALA A 45 0.09 3.64 -11.01
CA ALA A 45 0.82 4.56 -11.88
C ALA A 45 0.10 4.75 -13.23
N GLY A 46 -0.43 3.68 -13.79
CA GLY A 46 -0.98 3.70 -15.14
C GLY A 46 0.07 4.02 -16.20
N PRO A 47 -0.33 4.16 -17.48
CA PRO A 47 0.61 4.35 -18.59
C PRO A 47 1.31 5.72 -18.60
N GLU A 48 0.78 6.70 -17.88
CA GLU A 48 1.39 8.04 -17.77
C GLU A 48 2.31 8.18 -16.53
N GLY A 49 2.37 7.15 -15.67
CA GLY A 49 3.27 7.11 -14.53
C GLY A 49 4.58 6.40 -14.85
N HIS A 50 5.44 6.26 -13.84
CA HIS A 50 6.75 5.67 -13.95
C HIS A 50 7.09 4.83 -12.72
N LEU A 51 7.72 3.67 -12.93
CA LEU A 51 8.20 2.79 -11.86
C LEU A 51 9.73 2.80 -11.81
N THR A 52 10.30 3.02 -10.63
CA THR A 52 11.69 2.71 -10.35
C THR A 52 11.77 1.35 -9.66
N LEU A 53 12.28 0.34 -10.36
CA LEU A 53 12.42 -1.04 -9.87
C LEU A 53 13.78 -1.18 -9.19
N LEU A 54 13.82 -1.06 -7.85
CA LEU A 54 15.06 -1.03 -7.08
C LEU A 54 15.37 -2.39 -6.48
N ALA A 55 16.50 -2.96 -6.87
CA ALA A 55 17.12 -4.13 -6.24
C ALA A 55 18.32 -3.70 -5.41
N VAL A 56 18.34 -4.02 -4.12
CA VAL A 56 19.49 -3.76 -3.25
C VAL A 56 20.30 -5.03 -3.08
N THR A 57 21.60 -4.97 -3.43
CA THR A 57 22.52 -6.11 -3.30
C THR A 57 23.30 -6.02 -2.00
N ALA A 58 23.54 -7.19 -1.36
CA ALA A 58 24.45 -7.25 -0.23
C ALA A 58 25.87 -7.02 -0.70
N VAL A 59 26.55 -6.04 -0.14
CA VAL A 59 28.01 -6.00 -0.19
C VAL A 59 28.52 -7.18 0.66
N THR A 60 29.33 -8.05 0.08
CA THR A 60 29.95 -9.18 0.79
C THR A 60 30.82 -8.69 1.94
N GLY A 61 30.26 -8.65 3.14
CA GLY A 61 30.92 -8.31 4.40
C GLY A 61 30.26 -9.09 5.53
N SER A 62 31.07 -9.68 6.40
CA SER A 62 30.65 -10.47 7.55
C SER A 62 29.80 -9.64 8.53
N GLY A 63 28.53 -9.98 8.70
CA GLY A 63 27.66 -9.35 9.71
C GLY A 63 26.20 -9.79 9.62
N ALA A 64 25.49 -9.65 10.74
CA ALA A 64 24.14 -10.14 11.01
C ALA A 64 22.98 -9.55 10.15
N TYR A 65 23.26 -8.77 9.10
CA TYR A 65 22.26 -8.03 8.32
C TYR A 65 21.92 -8.70 6.97
N ARG A 66 21.74 -10.02 6.97
CA ARG A 66 21.59 -10.82 5.72
C ARG A 66 20.20 -10.87 5.12
N THR A 67 19.18 -10.16 5.59
CA THR A 67 17.77 -10.56 5.38
C THR A 67 16.99 -9.81 4.29
N ALA A 68 17.55 -8.83 3.59
CA ALA A 68 16.81 -8.10 2.56
C ALA A 68 17.58 -7.82 1.27
N ALA A 69 18.83 -8.23 1.18
CA ALA A 69 19.65 -7.99 -0.01
C ALA A 69 19.68 -9.23 -0.93
N ILE A 70 19.56 -9.00 -2.22
CA ILE A 70 19.59 -10.05 -3.23
C ILE A 70 21.05 -10.41 -3.51
N SER A 71 21.34 -11.70 -3.74
CA SER A 71 22.67 -12.07 -4.22
C SER A 71 22.92 -11.49 -5.62
N PRO A 72 24.12 -10.99 -5.93
CA PRO A 72 24.43 -10.42 -7.24
C PRO A 72 24.08 -11.33 -8.43
N ALA A 73 24.23 -12.64 -8.25
CA ALA A 73 23.91 -13.64 -9.28
C ALA A 73 22.39 -13.75 -9.61
N ARG A 74 21.52 -13.20 -8.78
CA ARG A 74 20.07 -13.26 -8.98
C ARG A 74 19.44 -11.91 -9.35
N VAL A 75 20.18 -10.83 -9.22
CA VAL A 75 19.67 -9.47 -9.42
C VAL A 75 19.10 -9.28 -10.82
N GLU A 76 19.85 -9.67 -11.84
CA GLU A 76 19.44 -9.53 -13.24
C GLU A 76 18.08 -10.22 -13.49
N GLN A 77 17.95 -11.48 -13.08
CA GLN A 77 16.72 -12.26 -13.24
C GLN A 77 15.52 -11.63 -12.47
N VAL A 78 15.78 -11.07 -11.29
CA VAL A 78 14.74 -10.42 -10.48
C VAL A 78 14.25 -9.15 -11.16
N LEU A 79 15.17 -8.31 -11.63
CA LEU A 79 14.85 -7.07 -12.32
C LEU A 79 14.20 -7.31 -13.68
N GLU A 80 14.71 -8.27 -14.46
CA GLU A 80 14.09 -8.68 -15.73
C GLU A 80 12.62 -9.07 -15.52
N ARG A 81 12.35 -9.90 -14.53
CA ARG A 81 10.96 -10.29 -14.21
C ARG A 81 10.10 -9.11 -13.76
N ALA A 82 10.64 -8.19 -12.96
CA ALA A 82 9.93 -6.99 -12.54
C ALA A 82 9.61 -6.08 -13.72
N THR A 83 10.57 -5.88 -14.64
CA THR A 83 10.39 -5.12 -15.87
C THR A 83 9.32 -5.75 -16.77
N GLN A 84 9.32 -7.07 -16.95
CA GLN A 84 8.27 -7.78 -17.70
C GLN A 84 6.87 -7.58 -17.10
N ILE A 85 6.76 -7.40 -15.78
CA ILE A 85 5.46 -7.07 -15.15
C ILE A 85 5.04 -5.64 -15.53
N ALA A 86 5.94 -4.66 -15.45
CA ALA A 86 5.67 -3.28 -15.83
C ALA A 86 5.31 -3.16 -17.32
N GLU A 87 6.03 -3.84 -18.20
CA GLU A 87 5.75 -3.89 -19.64
C GLU A 87 4.35 -4.45 -19.97
N ARG A 88 3.93 -5.52 -19.28
CA ARG A 88 2.57 -6.08 -19.46
C ARG A 88 1.47 -5.12 -19.01
N LEU A 89 1.76 -4.22 -18.11
CA LEU A 89 0.86 -3.17 -17.63
C LEU A 89 0.98 -1.88 -18.45
N GLU A 90 1.86 -1.87 -19.47
CA GLU A 90 2.14 -0.70 -20.30
C GLU A 90 2.63 0.52 -19.50
N VAL A 91 3.38 0.26 -18.39
CA VAL A 91 3.91 1.31 -17.51
C VAL A 91 5.42 1.47 -17.74
N PRO A 92 5.91 2.69 -18.04
CA PRO A 92 7.33 2.96 -18.13
C PRO A 92 8.07 2.61 -16.84
N SER A 93 9.26 1.99 -16.97
CA SER A 93 10.02 1.60 -15.79
C SER A 93 11.53 1.64 -16.00
N ASP A 94 12.28 1.99 -14.97
CA ASP A 94 13.73 1.89 -14.88
C ASP A 94 14.14 0.85 -13.84
N ALA A 95 15.07 -0.03 -14.23
CA ALA A 95 15.66 -1.02 -13.34
C ALA A 95 16.96 -0.45 -12.72
N VAL A 96 17.00 -0.42 -11.39
CA VAL A 96 18.12 0.15 -10.63
C VAL A 96 18.70 -0.89 -9.67
N VAL A 97 20.01 -1.05 -9.69
CA VAL A 97 20.75 -1.86 -8.71
C VAL A 97 21.51 -0.92 -7.79
N ASP A 98 21.31 -1.06 -6.49
CA ASP A 98 22.09 -0.32 -5.49
C ASP A 98 22.88 -1.31 -4.60
N PRO A 99 24.22 -1.19 -4.56
CA PRO A 99 25.05 -2.08 -3.74
C PRO A 99 25.12 -1.66 -2.26
N GLY A 100 24.14 -0.90 -1.77
CA GLY A 100 24.14 -0.38 -0.42
C GLY A 100 23.68 -1.36 0.66
N ALA A 101 24.13 -1.14 1.90
CA ALA A 101 23.69 -1.89 3.06
C ALA A 101 23.63 -0.97 4.29
N PRO A 102 22.60 -1.12 5.15
CA PRO A 102 21.48 -2.07 5.05
C PRO A 102 20.43 -1.64 4.01
N ALA A 103 19.80 -2.61 3.34
CA ALA A 103 18.84 -2.37 2.26
C ALA A 103 17.69 -1.42 2.67
N ALA A 104 17.22 -1.51 3.89
CA ALA A 104 16.16 -0.64 4.41
C ALA A 104 16.55 0.84 4.33
N ARG A 105 17.79 1.18 4.67
CA ARG A 105 18.30 2.56 4.60
C ARG A 105 18.33 3.07 3.16
N VAL A 106 18.87 2.29 2.26
CA VAL A 106 18.97 2.63 0.83
C VAL A 106 17.58 2.88 0.24
N ILE A 107 16.63 1.95 0.50
CA ILE A 107 15.26 2.06 0.00
C ILE A 107 14.56 3.31 0.55
N LEU A 108 14.71 3.61 1.86
CA LEU A 108 14.06 4.77 2.47
C LEU A 108 14.68 6.10 2.02
N GLU A 109 15.98 6.15 1.78
CA GLU A 109 16.65 7.31 1.21
C GLU A 109 16.14 7.58 -0.22
N ARG A 110 16.08 6.56 -1.08
CA ARG A 110 15.57 6.65 -2.45
C ARG A 110 14.07 6.98 -2.51
N ALA A 111 13.28 6.48 -1.57
CA ALA A 111 11.84 6.72 -1.54
C ALA A 111 11.48 8.21 -1.41
N ARG A 112 12.36 9.04 -0.84
CA ARG A 112 12.14 10.49 -0.68
C ARG A 112 12.05 11.25 -2.00
N GLU A 113 12.54 10.67 -3.09
CA GLU A 113 12.52 11.25 -4.44
C GLU A 113 11.30 10.77 -5.25
N HIS A 114 10.37 10.02 -4.62
CA HIS A 114 9.22 9.40 -5.25
C HIS A 114 7.91 9.78 -4.53
N ASP A 115 6.79 9.62 -5.23
CA ASP A 115 5.46 9.93 -4.68
C ASP A 115 4.92 8.80 -3.80
N LEU A 116 5.41 7.57 -4.02
CA LEU A 116 4.96 6.36 -3.33
C LEU A 116 6.10 5.35 -3.22
N LEU A 117 6.20 4.69 -2.07
CA LEU A 117 7.03 3.50 -1.87
C LEU A 117 6.17 2.24 -1.87
N ALA A 118 6.38 1.32 -2.81
CA ALA A 118 5.70 0.03 -2.88
C ALA A 118 6.60 -1.09 -2.37
N LEU A 119 6.13 -1.84 -1.38
CA LEU A 119 6.83 -2.93 -0.72
C LEU A 119 5.93 -4.16 -0.58
N GLY A 120 6.52 -5.35 -0.63
CA GLY A 120 5.82 -6.58 -0.23
C GLY A 120 5.47 -6.55 1.26
N ALA A 121 4.20 -6.79 1.62
CA ALA A 121 3.78 -6.83 3.02
C ALA A 121 4.46 -7.97 3.80
N PRO A 122 4.73 -7.80 5.10
CA PRO A 122 5.31 -8.86 5.93
C PRO A 122 4.37 -10.06 6.03
N ALA A 123 4.90 -11.25 6.34
CA ALA A 123 4.07 -12.43 6.59
C ALA A 123 3.33 -12.29 7.93
N ALA A 124 2.08 -12.77 8.01
CA ALA A 124 1.31 -12.79 9.26
C ALA A 124 2.00 -13.60 10.38
N SER A 125 2.78 -14.63 10.03
CA SER A 125 3.57 -15.46 10.96
C SER A 125 4.80 -14.78 11.58
N TRP A 126 4.98 -13.49 11.37
CA TRP A 126 6.11 -12.70 11.87
C TRP A 126 6.12 -12.50 13.42
N LEU A 127 5.07 -12.91 14.12
CA LEU A 127 5.01 -12.94 15.58
C LEU A 127 6.06 -13.92 16.16
N GLY A 128 7.26 -13.45 16.42
CA GLY A 128 8.28 -14.22 17.15
C GLY A 128 9.63 -14.41 16.47
N SER A 129 9.80 -14.00 15.23
CA SER A 129 11.11 -14.00 14.61
C SER A 129 11.84 -12.68 14.86
N LYS A 130 13.17 -12.77 15.08
CA LYS A 130 14.10 -11.63 15.19
C LYS A 130 14.18 -10.77 13.89
N LEU A 131 13.21 -10.91 12.99
CA LEU A 131 13.05 -10.19 11.73
C LEU A 131 12.28 -8.87 11.90
N ALA A 132 12.34 -8.27 13.10
CA ALA A 132 11.91 -6.89 13.35
C ALA A 132 12.68 -5.86 12.49
N ASP A 133 13.69 -6.30 11.77
CA ASP A 133 14.63 -5.47 10.99
C ASP A 133 14.38 -5.51 9.46
N GLY A 134 13.22 -6.00 9.02
CA GLY A 134 12.87 -6.00 7.58
C GLY A 134 12.60 -4.59 7.05
N VAL A 135 12.73 -4.43 5.72
CA VAL A 135 12.51 -3.14 5.02
C VAL A 135 11.15 -2.53 5.36
N THR A 136 10.07 -3.33 5.35
CA THR A 136 8.72 -2.87 5.68
C THR A 136 8.64 -2.38 7.14
N ALA A 137 9.29 -3.08 8.07
CA ALA A 137 9.31 -2.67 9.48
C ALA A 137 10.11 -1.37 9.69
N ALA A 138 11.19 -1.17 8.95
CA ALA A 138 11.94 0.08 8.95
C ALA A 138 11.13 1.21 8.33
N ALA A 139 10.46 0.96 7.19
CA ALA A 139 9.56 1.93 6.54
C ALA A 139 8.44 2.37 7.49
N LEU A 140 7.86 1.43 8.24
CA LEU A 140 6.86 1.73 9.25
C LEU A 140 7.39 2.57 10.44
N LYS A 141 8.70 2.72 10.62
CA LYS A 141 9.29 3.60 11.63
C LYS A 141 9.61 4.99 11.10
N GLU A 142 9.97 5.10 9.82
CA GLU A 142 10.56 6.31 9.23
C GLU A 142 9.85 6.72 7.93
N LEU A 143 8.53 6.53 7.84
CA LEU A 143 7.78 6.84 6.64
C LEU A 143 7.89 8.33 6.26
N ALA A 144 8.54 8.62 5.14
CA ALA A 144 8.70 9.98 4.61
C ALA A 144 7.74 10.28 3.46
N VAL A 145 7.28 9.25 2.76
CA VAL A 145 6.33 9.32 1.63
C VAL A 145 5.23 8.29 1.86
N PRO A 146 4.07 8.39 1.19
CA PRO A 146 3.07 7.33 1.20
C PRO A 146 3.69 5.95 0.92
N MET A 147 3.18 4.90 1.59
CA MET A 147 3.69 3.55 1.43
C MET A 147 2.57 2.56 1.13
N LEU A 148 2.71 1.80 0.06
CA LEU A 148 1.86 0.67 -0.27
C LEU A 148 2.51 -0.63 0.22
N ALA A 149 1.91 -1.24 1.24
CA ALA A 149 2.27 -2.58 1.72
C ALA A 149 1.45 -3.62 0.94
N CYS A 150 2.07 -4.25 -0.05
CA CYS A 150 1.38 -5.06 -1.04
C CYS A 150 1.21 -6.51 -0.58
N ARG A 151 -0.01 -7.00 -0.66
CA ARG A 151 -0.36 -8.41 -0.54
C ARG A 151 -0.82 -8.96 -1.88
N ARG A 152 -0.56 -10.23 -2.10
CA ARG A 152 -1.12 -10.92 -3.26
C ARG A 152 -2.63 -11.08 -3.03
N LEU A 153 -3.42 -10.54 -3.94
CA LEU A 153 -4.85 -10.80 -3.96
C LEU A 153 -5.11 -12.27 -4.33
N PRO A 154 -6.12 -12.90 -3.77
CA PRO A 154 -6.59 -14.19 -4.23
C PRO A 154 -6.93 -14.14 -5.73
N PRO A 155 -6.73 -15.21 -6.51
CA PRO A 155 -7.16 -15.22 -7.90
C PRO A 155 -8.69 -15.21 -7.96
N GLY A 156 -9.27 -14.27 -8.69
CA GLY A 156 -10.57 -14.43 -9.31
C GLY A 156 -11.75 -13.65 -8.75
N GLU A 157 -11.65 -12.88 -7.66
CA GLU A 157 -12.87 -12.24 -7.14
C GLU A 157 -12.89 -10.72 -7.31
N HIS A 158 -11.80 -10.01 -7.09
CA HIS A 158 -11.75 -8.56 -7.26
C HIS A 158 -10.41 -8.10 -7.84
N SER A 159 -10.45 -7.06 -8.67
CA SER A 159 -9.26 -6.36 -9.14
C SER A 159 -8.66 -5.53 -8.02
N PHE A 160 -7.34 -5.32 -8.05
CA PHE A 160 -6.68 -4.41 -7.12
C PHE A 160 -7.30 -3.02 -7.20
N ALA A 161 -7.55 -2.41 -6.04
CA ALA A 161 -8.22 -1.11 -5.87
C ALA A 161 -9.68 -1.03 -6.36
N GLU A 162 -10.34 -2.15 -6.70
CA GLU A 162 -11.75 -2.15 -7.08
C GLU A 162 -12.67 -1.75 -5.91
N ARG A 163 -12.34 -2.22 -4.69
CA ARG A 163 -13.06 -1.87 -3.47
C ARG A 163 -12.08 -1.35 -2.42
N ILE A 164 -12.26 -0.09 -2.05
CA ILE A 164 -11.38 0.62 -1.13
C ILE A 164 -12.07 0.77 0.23
N LEU A 165 -11.43 0.30 1.30
CA LEU A 165 -11.81 0.63 2.67
C LEU A 165 -10.99 1.84 3.13
N LEU A 166 -11.63 2.99 3.26
CA LEU A 166 -11.03 4.18 3.86
C LEU A 166 -11.23 4.15 5.38
N ALA A 167 -10.15 3.88 6.12
CA ALA A 167 -10.15 3.96 7.57
C ALA A 167 -9.70 5.35 8.03
N SER A 168 -10.65 6.14 8.52
CA SER A 168 -10.45 7.53 8.93
C SER A 168 -10.83 7.75 10.38
N ASP A 169 -10.05 8.60 11.07
CA ASP A 169 -10.44 9.10 12.40
C ASP A 169 -11.47 10.23 12.33
N CYS A 170 -11.79 10.68 11.11
CA CYS A 170 -12.73 11.75 10.83
C CYS A 170 -12.43 13.07 11.58
N LEU A 171 -11.16 13.32 11.90
CA LEU A 171 -10.70 14.54 12.55
C LEU A 171 -10.08 15.52 11.53
N GLU A 172 -9.78 16.73 11.99
CA GLU A 172 -8.97 17.69 11.23
C GLU A 172 -7.62 17.06 10.84
N GLY A 173 -7.22 17.22 9.57
CA GLY A 173 -6.03 16.59 9.00
C GLY A 173 -6.27 15.29 8.25
N SER A 174 -7.50 14.74 8.28
CA SER A 174 -7.89 13.61 7.43
C SER A 174 -8.33 14.02 6.02
N ASP A 175 -8.49 15.31 5.75
CA ASP A 175 -9.02 15.81 4.47
C ASP A 175 -8.11 15.45 3.28
N GLU A 176 -6.79 15.42 3.49
CA GLU A 176 -5.84 14.97 2.46
C GLU A 176 -6.02 13.48 2.15
N LEU A 177 -6.22 12.65 3.17
CA LEU A 177 -6.47 11.21 3.03
C LEU A 177 -7.77 10.96 2.26
N VAL A 178 -8.84 11.69 2.58
CA VAL A 178 -10.13 11.64 1.89
C VAL A 178 -9.98 12.07 0.43
N GLY A 179 -9.31 13.19 0.19
CA GLY A 179 -9.03 13.71 -1.15
C GLY A 179 -8.21 12.74 -2.00
N LEU A 180 -7.20 12.09 -1.42
CA LEU A 180 -6.42 11.04 -2.08
C LEU A 180 -7.29 9.84 -2.44
N THR A 181 -8.10 9.35 -1.49
CA THR A 181 -9.00 8.21 -1.71
C THR A 181 -10.00 8.49 -2.82
N ARG A 182 -10.59 9.69 -2.85
CA ARG A 182 -11.48 10.12 -3.92
C ARG A 182 -10.80 10.12 -5.28
N ARG A 183 -9.54 10.62 -5.37
CA ARG A 183 -8.78 10.60 -6.63
C ARG A 183 -8.48 9.17 -7.08
N LEU A 184 -8.12 8.27 -6.15
CA LEU A 184 -7.91 6.85 -6.44
C LEU A 184 -9.21 6.20 -6.94
N ALA A 185 -10.32 6.45 -6.26
CA ALA A 185 -11.61 5.90 -6.67
C ALA A 185 -12.01 6.37 -8.08
N ALA A 186 -11.84 7.66 -8.37
CA ALA A 186 -12.13 8.22 -9.69
C ALA A 186 -11.22 7.65 -10.79
N ALA A 187 -9.92 7.47 -10.50
CA ALA A 187 -8.95 6.93 -11.46
C ALA A 187 -9.18 5.45 -11.79
N HIS A 188 -9.66 4.66 -10.83
CA HIS A 188 -9.81 3.21 -10.97
C HIS A 188 -11.25 2.71 -11.03
N GLY A 189 -12.25 3.61 -10.95
CA GLY A 189 -13.66 3.24 -10.90
C GLY A 189 -14.04 2.48 -9.63
N SER A 190 -13.32 2.73 -8.53
CA SER A 190 -13.46 2.01 -7.27
C SER A 190 -14.74 2.40 -6.54
N SER A 191 -15.31 1.46 -5.77
CA SER A 191 -16.23 1.78 -4.69
C SER A 191 -15.45 2.05 -3.40
N VAL A 192 -15.92 2.99 -2.59
CA VAL A 192 -15.30 3.34 -1.32
C VAL A 192 -16.25 3.01 -0.18
N ILE A 193 -15.71 2.43 0.89
CA ILE A 193 -16.38 2.24 2.17
C ILE A 193 -15.63 3.11 3.18
N LEU A 194 -16.34 4.02 3.84
CA LEU A 194 -15.79 4.84 4.91
C LEU A 194 -15.99 4.13 6.25
N LEU A 195 -14.89 3.81 6.92
CA LEU A 195 -14.90 3.27 8.27
C LEU A 195 -14.35 4.30 9.25
N HIS A 196 -15.16 4.66 10.25
CA HIS A 196 -14.71 5.34 11.45
C HIS A 196 -14.71 4.36 12.63
N ALA A 197 -13.52 3.98 13.10
CA ALA A 197 -13.36 3.11 14.25
C ALA A 197 -12.76 3.89 15.42
N THR A 198 -13.42 3.84 16.57
CA THR A 198 -13.01 4.53 17.79
C THR A 198 -13.28 3.66 19.01
N ASP A 199 -12.38 3.70 20.00
CA ASP A 199 -12.71 3.21 21.33
C ASP A 199 -13.40 4.33 22.12
N VAL A 200 -14.36 3.92 22.94
CA VAL A 200 -15.33 4.81 23.63
C VAL A 200 -14.65 5.84 24.54
N GLU A 201 -13.40 5.60 24.95
CA GLU A 201 -12.69 6.45 25.91
C GLU A 201 -11.88 7.61 25.29
N SER A 202 -11.62 7.59 23.98
CA SER A 202 -10.64 8.52 23.38
C SER A 202 -11.22 9.69 22.59
N SER A 203 -12.53 9.80 22.43
CA SER A 203 -13.14 10.85 21.62
C SER A 203 -13.44 12.12 22.40
N THR A 204 -12.44 13.00 22.51
CA THR A 204 -12.65 14.38 23.04
C THR A 204 -13.19 15.36 22.02
N ARG A 205 -13.24 14.99 20.72
CA ARG A 205 -13.77 15.81 19.62
C ARG A 205 -14.79 15.02 18.81
N PRO A 206 -15.91 15.64 18.39
CA PRO A 206 -16.86 14.96 17.52
C PRO A 206 -16.23 14.69 16.16
N PRO A 207 -16.43 13.48 15.60
CA PRO A 207 -15.95 13.14 14.28
C PRO A 207 -16.68 13.94 13.19
N ARG A 208 -15.94 14.37 12.16
CA ARG A 208 -16.48 15.10 10.99
C ARG A 208 -16.96 14.13 9.90
N ILE A 209 -17.77 13.15 10.26
CA ILE A 209 -18.18 12.07 9.35
C ILE A 209 -18.98 12.63 8.17
N SER A 210 -19.96 13.50 8.41
CA SER A 210 -20.78 14.09 7.34
C SER A 210 -19.93 14.87 6.32
N GLU A 211 -18.96 15.62 6.77
CA GLU A 211 -18.07 16.38 5.89
C GLU A 211 -17.21 15.45 5.02
N GLN A 212 -16.75 14.32 5.55
CA GLN A 212 -15.98 13.34 4.78
C GLN A 212 -16.86 12.56 3.80
N VAL A 213 -18.10 12.25 4.17
CA VAL A 213 -19.10 11.69 3.26
C VAL A 213 -19.32 12.62 2.06
N ASP A 214 -19.55 13.91 2.33
CA ASP A 214 -19.74 14.92 1.27
C ASP A 214 -18.49 15.04 0.38
N ALA A 215 -17.29 14.98 0.97
CA ALA A 215 -16.03 15.06 0.23
C ALA A 215 -15.75 13.82 -0.64
N LEU A 216 -16.22 12.63 -0.24
CA LEU A 216 -16.11 11.40 -1.05
C LEU A 216 -17.12 11.40 -2.20
N GLY A 217 -18.31 11.99 -1.98
CA GLY A 217 -19.34 12.12 -3.01
C GLY A 217 -19.69 10.79 -3.68
N ASP A 218 -19.69 10.76 -5.02
CA ASP A 218 -20.05 9.59 -5.83
C ASP A 218 -19.14 8.35 -5.65
N ALA A 219 -18.02 8.49 -4.94
CA ALA A 219 -17.18 7.34 -4.60
C ALA A 219 -17.85 6.43 -3.54
N LEU A 220 -18.73 7.01 -2.71
CA LEU A 220 -19.65 6.26 -1.86
C LEU A 220 -20.92 5.98 -2.66
N LYS A 221 -21.19 4.72 -2.96
CA LYS A 221 -22.35 4.32 -3.78
C LYS A 221 -23.63 4.21 -2.98
N ASP A 222 -23.55 3.97 -1.67
CA ASP A 222 -24.67 3.79 -0.76
C ASP A 222 -24.35 4.38 0.62
N ALA A 223 -25.40 4.79 1.36
CA ALA A 223 -25.29 5.16 2.77
C ALA A 223 -24.78 3.99 3.66
N ALA A 224 -25.00 2.75 3.25
CA ALA A 224 -24.44 1.55 3.89
C ALA A 224 -22.92 1.44 3.77
N ASP A 225 -22.29 2.22 2.89
CA ASP A 225 -20.83 2.31 2.76
C ASP A 225 -20.17 3.13 3.88
N VAL A 226 -20.95 3.67 4.82
CA VAL A 226 -20.44 4.37 6.01
C VAL A 226 -20.62 3.48 7.23
N ARG A 227 -19.48 3.10 7.86
CA ARG A 227 -19.47 2.26 9.05
C ARG A 227 -18.89 3.00 10.24
N ILE A 228 -19.48 2.84 11.38
CA ILE A 228 -19.00 3.37 12.67
C ILE A 228 -18.88 2.20 13.63
N GLU A 229 -17.66 1.89 14.03
CA GLU A 229 -17.35 0.76 14.91
C GLU A 229 -16.81 1.25 16.26
N LEU A 230 -17.38 0.71 17.34
CA LEU A 230 -16.99 1.00 18.72
C LEU A 230 -16.16 -0.17 19.27
N ASP A 231 -14.98 -0.36 18.69
CA ASP A 231 -14.06 -1.45 19.05
C ASP A 231 -12.60 -1.00 18.90
N SER A 232 -11.67 -1.89 19.19
CA SER A 232 -10.24 -1.68 18.91
C SER A 232 -10.07 -1.29 17.44
N PRO A 233 -9.59 -0.07 17.12
CA PRO A 233 -9.57 0.40 15.73
C PRO A 233 -8.84 -0.53 14.75
N ALA A 234 -7.79 -1.22 15.22
CA ALA A 234 -7.06 -2.14 14.34
C ALA A 234 -7.88 -3.41 14.02
N GLU A 235 -8.64 -3.93 14.99
CA GLU A 235 -9.51 -5.09 14.81
C GLU A 235 -10.69 -4.74 13.93
N ALA A 236 -11.35 -3.62 14.21
CA ALA A 236 -12.46 -3.13 13.40
C ALA A 236 -12.06 -2.91 11.93
N ILE A 237 -10.88 -2.33 11.66
CA ILE A 237 -10.40 -2.13 10.28
C ILE A 237 -10.16 -3.47 9.57
N VAL A 238 -9.51 -4.43 10.22
CA VAL A 238 -9.22 -5.74 9.63
C VAL A 238 -10.52 -6.50 9.37
N GLN A 239 -11.43 -6.54 10.35
CA GLN A 239 -12.72 -7.20 10.23
C GLN A 239 -13.59 -6.57 9.13
N ALA A 240 -13.70 -5.23 9.10
CA ALA A 240 -14.44 -4.54 8.05
C ALA A 240 -13.86 -4.80 6.66
N ALA A 241 -12.54 -4.89 6.53
CA ALA A 241 -11.91 -5.24 5.27
C ALA A 241 -12.29 -6.67 4.81
N ASP A 242 -12.29 -7.64 5.74
CA ASP A 242 -12.70 -9.03 5.47
C ASP A 242 -14.19 -9.11 5.08
N GLU A 243 -15.08 -8.46 5.84
CA GLU A 243 -16.53 -8.48 5.61
C GLU A 243 -16.95 -7.81 4.31
N THR A 244 -16.17 -6.83 3.84
CA THR A 244 -16.50 -6.07 2.64
C THR A 244 -15.70 -6.53 1.42
N ASP A 245 -14.88 -7.57 1.54
CA ASP A 245 -13.93 -8.01 0.52
C ASP A 245 -13.10 -6.86 -0.05
N ALA A 246 -12.61 -5.97 0.83
CA ALA A 246 -11.81 -4.84 0.41
C ALA A 246 -10.51 -5.32 -0.25
N SER A 247 -10.22 -4.78 -1.44
CA SER A 247 -8.96 -5.07 -2.15
C SER A 247 -7.81 -4.14 -1.76
N LEU A 248 -8.16 -2.99 -1.16
CA LEU A 248 -7.22 -1.99 -0.68
C LEU A 248 -7.76 -1.29 0.58
N ILE A 249 -6.97 -1.26 1.65
CA ILE A 249 -7.21 -0.36 2.79
C ILE A 249 -6.40 0.91 2.57
N VAL A 250 -7.05 2.07 2.69
CA VAL A 250 -6.38 3.38 2.71
C VAL A 250 -6.53 3.96 4.12
N MET A 251 -5.42 4.30 4.76
CA MET A 251 -5.44 4.85 6.11
C MET A 251 -4.30 5.81 6.38
N GLY A 252 -4.51 6.73 7.30
CA GLY A 252 -3.47 7.63 7.78
C GLY A 252 -2.48 6.93 8.71
N SER A 253 -1.23 7.35 8.65
CA SER A 253 -0.24 7.00 9.67
C SER A 253 -0.19 8.11 10.70
N ARG A 254 -0.82 7.95 11.88
CA ARG A 254 -0.68 8.94 12.96
C ARG A 254 0.76 8.98 13.46
N ARG A 255 1.39 10.15 13.38
CA ARG A 255 2.61 10.43 14.12
C ARG A 255 2.23 11.01 15.47
N HIS A 256 2.59 10.35 16.57
CA HIS A 256 2.57 11.02 17.86
C HIS A 256 3.58 12.18 17.83
N LYS A 257 3.18 13.37 18.29
CA LYS A 257 4.07 14.54 18.40
C LYS A 257 5.42 14.12 19.03
N GLY A 258 6.50 14.26 18.27
CA GLY A 258 7.87 13.95 18.72
C GLY A 258 8.40 12.54 18.41
N LEU A 259 7.59 11.62 17.86
CA LEU A 259 8.04 10.29 17.44
C LEU A 259 7.79 10.11 15.94
N ARG A 260 8.87 9.81 15.20
CA ARG A 260 8.77 9.51 13.75
C ARG A 260 8.16 8.14 13.43
N ALA A 261 7.58 7.46 14.43
CA ALA A 261 7.07 6.10 14.28
C ALA A 261 5.57 6.08 13.93
N ILE A 262 5.19 5.21 13.02
CA ILE A 262 3.79 4.87 12.70
C ILE A 262 3.09 4.32 13.96
N GLY A 263 1.81 4.69 14.13
CA GLY A 263 0.99 4.26 15.24
C GLY A 263 0.82 2.73 15.35
N SER A 264 0.44 2.26 16.54
CA SER A 264 0.20 0.82 16.79
C SER A 264 -0.89 0.24 15.88
N VAL A 265 -1.94 1.02 15.61
CA VAL A 265 -3.05 0.64 14.72
C VAL A 265 -2.54 0.32 13.32
N SER A 266 -1.85 1.27 12.67
CA SER A 266 -1.37 1.08 11.29
C SER A 266 -0.40 -0.11 11.17
N ARG A 267 0.48 -0.32 12.15
CA ARG A 267 1.37 -1.50 12.18
C ARG A 267 0.61 -2.80 12.30
N ARG A 268 -0.45 -2.83 13.11
CA ARG A 268 -1.28 -4.02 13.28
C ARG A 268 -2.07 -4.31 12.01
N VAL A 269 -2.70 -3.30 11.40
CA VAL A 269 -3.44 -3.45 10.15
C VAL A 269 -2.53 -3.96 9.02
N VAL A 270 -1.35 -3.35 8.80
CA VAL A 270 -0.37 -3.84 7.78
C VAL A 270 0.04 -5.29 8.03
N ARG A 271 0.09 -5.74 9.27
CA ARG A 271 0.44 -7.12 9.59
C ARG A 271 -0.71 -8.10 9.38
N GLU A 272 -1.93 -7.72 9.75
CA GLU A 272 -3.09 -8.63 9.88
C GLU A 272 -4.05 -8.60 8.69
N ALA A 273 -4.17 -7.48 7.97
CA ALA A 273 -5.07 -7.37 6.83
C ALA A 273 -4.77 -8.44 5.76
N HIS A 274 -5.82 -8.99 5.15
CA HIS A 274 -5.70 -9.93 4.03
C HIS A 274 -5.36 -9.23 2.71
N CYS A 275 -5.73 -7.96 2.55
CA CYS A 275 -5.51 -7.13 1.37
C CYS A 275 -4.33 -6.16 1.53
N SER A 276 -4.03 -5.41 0.50
CA SER A 276 -2.98 -4.39 0.51
C SER A 276 -3.38 -3.17 1.32
N VAL A 277 -2.38 -2.49 1.90
CA VAL A 277 -2.61 -1.32 2.76
C VAL A 277 -1.80 -0.14 2.24
N LEU A 278 -2.47 0.95 1.89
CA LEU A 278 -1.87 2.23 1.56
C LEU A 278 -1.84 3.10 2.82
N LEU A 279 -0.64 3.36 3.31
CA LEU A 279 -0.40 4.28 4.42
C LEU A 279 -0.05 5.65 3.90
N VAL A 280 -0.78 6.66 4.34
CA VAL A 280 -0.53 8.06 4.00
C VAL A 280 0.06 8.77 5.21
N ALA A 281 1.25 9.34 5.05
CA ALA A 281 1.83 10.17 6.09
C ALA A 281 1.04 11.49 6.16
N PRO A 282 0.76 12.03 7.37
CA PRO A 282 0.20 13.38 7.45
C PRO A 282 1.17 14.38 6.85
N ALA A 283 0.65 15.42 6.17
CA ALA A 283 1.46 16.52 5.68
C ALA A 283 2.27 17.13 6.85
N GLU A 284 3.54 17.45 6.60
CA GLU A 284 4.34 18.21 7.57
C GLU A 284 3.78 19.63 7.62
N THR A 285 3.14 19.97 8.72
CA THR A 285 2.69 21.34 9.03
C THR A 285 3.83 22.15 9.67
#